data_4dd360bdf9fef2ee31e53a34a1e26c5b
#
_entry.id   4dd360bdf9fef2ee31e53a34a1e26c5b
#
_cell.length_a   1.000
_cell.length_b   1.000
_cell.length_c   1.000
_cell.angle_alpha   90.00
_cell.angle_beta   90.00
_cell.angle_gamma   90.00
#
_symmetry.space_group_name_H-M   'P 1'
#
loop_
_entity.id
_entity.type
_entity.pdbx_description
1 polymer ?
#
loop_
_entity_poly.entity_id
_entity_poly.type
_entity_poly.pdbx_seq_one_letter_code
_entity_poly.pdbx_strand_id
1 'polypeptide(L)'
;MGNTREEEYHTNYYRIVRDMPWSLEKIQKRLAEYGTIEKNVEEIFRKIPNDQKDTYFQLVKYPVQAAAEMNKKMLFAQQARHGLCSWEKSDAAFDSISALTRRYNTGFYNQGKWQRMMDFQPRRLPVFEPVERSSSKEALCKEPQYIACFSGADSKQGSFESCEGLGYEEKAIKTKKGKKVRFDFECDAMDSVVVEIRMIPTHPLSGNQLRFQISLDKQTTHIIDYATQGRSEEWKENVLWNYAIRRVVLPIGNKKRHQLTFLPLDEGEILDQIYILKN
;
A
#
# COMPACT_ATOMS: atom_id res chain seq x y z
N MET A 1 34.59 -18.57 -5.06
CA MET A 1 33.60 -17.86 -5.91
C MET A 1 32.45 -17.47 -5.01
N GLY A 2 32.40 -16.20 -4.61
CA GLY A 2 31.35 -15.64 -3.77
C GLY A 2 30.01 -15.75 -4.45
N ASN A 3 28.99 -16.01 -3.67
CA ASN A 3 27.65 -16.20 -4.14
C ASN A 3 27.11 -14.85 -4.62
N THR A 4 27.16 -14.59 -5.92
CA THR A 4 26.69 -13.37 -6.57
C THR A 4 25.25 -12.98 -6.19
N ARG A 5 24.42 -13.94 -5.76
CA ARG A 5 23.08 -13.69 -5.22
C ARG A 5 23.07 -12.98 -3.87
N GLU A 6 24.04 -13.23 -2.99
CA GLU A 6 24.15 -12.51 -1.72
C GLU A 6 24.62 -11.08 -1.94
N GLU A 7 25.52 -10.84 -2.89
CA GLU A 7 25.99 -9.49 -3.23
C GLU A 7 24.88 -8.66 -3.91
N GLU A 8 24.09 -9.22 -4.83
CA GLU A 8 22.92 -8.56 -5.41
C GLU A 8 21.84 -8.28 -4.37
N TYR A 9 21.60 -9.20 -3.44
CA TYR A 9 20.66 -9.04 -2.35
C TYR A 9 21.08 -7.95 -1.36
N HIS A 10 22.39 -7.75 -1.18
CA HIS A 10 22.93 -6.78 -0.23
C HIS A 10 23.23 -5.41 -0.84
N THR A 11 23.35 -5.27 -2.16
CA THR A 11 23.91 -4.04 -2.73
C THR A 11 22.90 -3.02 -3.23
N ASN A 12 21.69 -3.35 -3.71
CA ASN A 12 20.88 -2.37 -4.41
C ASN A 12 19.43 -2.16 -3.94
N TYR A 13 18.71 -3.18 -3.47
CA TYR A 13 17.29 -3.03 -3.14
C TYR A 13 17.00 -2.88 -1.65
N TYR A 14 17.77 -3.51 -0.80
CA TYR A 14 17.52 -3.54 0.64
C TYR A 14 18.18 -2.39 1.41
N ARG A 15 19.02 -1.60 0.75
CA ARG A 15 19.72 -0.46 1.36
C ARG A 15 19.02 0.87 1.17
N ILE A 16 18.05 0.95 0.27
CA ILE A 16 17.37 2.21 -0.04
C ILE A 16 15.99 2.17 0.59
N VAL A 17 15.84 2.90 1.68
CA VAL A 17 14.53 3.22 2.24
C VAL A 17 13.99 4.40 1.44
N ARG A 18 12.91 4.18 0.68
CA ARG A 18 12.30 5.20 -0.17
C ARG A 18 11.11 5.85 0.54
N ASP A 19 10.91 7.12 0.25
CA ASP A 19 9.70 7.83 0.64
C ASP A 19 8.49 7.25 -0.08
N MET A 20 7.35 7.23 0.59
CA MET A 20 6.09 6.85 -0.02
C MET A 20 5.63 7.97 -0.97
N PRO A 21 5.05 7.65 -2.13
CA PRO A 21 4.50 8.63 -3.05
C PRO A 21 3.14 9.16 -2.55
N TRP A 22 3.13 9.65 -1.32
CA TRP A 22 1.93 10.09 -0.63
C TRP A 22 1.96 11.59 -0.38
N SER A 23 0.78 12.20 -0.47
CA SER A 23 0.58 13.58 -0.04
C SER A 23 0.68 13.70 1.48
N LEU A 24 0.87 14.94 1.96
CA LEU A 24 0.88 15.21 3.39
C LEU A 24 -0.44 14.79 4.06
N GLU A 25 -1.56 15.06 3.41
CA GLU A 25 -2.89 14.70 3.91
C GLU A 25 -3.02 13.18 4.11
N LYS A 26 -2.55 12.40 3.14
CA LYS A 26 -2.55 10.95 3.22
C LYS A 26 -1.65 10.41 4.31
N ILE A 27 -0.47 10.99 4.47
CA ILE A 27 0.43 10.65 5.57
C ILE A 27 -0.26 10.92 6.93
N GLN A 28 -0.91 12.09 7.07
CA GLN A 28 -1.62 12.45 8.29
C GLN A 28 -2.80 11.51 8.57
N LYS A 29 -3.58 11.17 7.54
CA LYS A 29 -4.67 10.19 7.64
C LYS A 29 -4.15 8.85 8.17
N ARG A 30 -3.06 8.33 7.57
CA ARG A 30 -2.45 7.06 7.99
C ARG A 30 -1.97 7.08 9.43
N LEU A 31 -1.33 8.16 9.85
CA LEU A 31 -0.89 8.33 11.24
C LEU A 31 -2.07 8.40 12.23
N ALA A 32 -3.17 9.06 11.85
CA ALA A 32 -4.38 9.15 12.66
C ALA A 32 -5.09 7.79 12.81
N GLU A 33 -5.14 7.01 11.74
CA GLU A 33 -5.69 5.64 11.75
C GLU A 33 -4.93 4.75 12.74
N TYR A 34 -3.59 4.73 12.67
CA TYR A 34 -2.78 4.00 13.64
C TYR A 34 -2.99 4.51 15.07
N GLY A 35 -3.06 5.83 15.28
CA GLY A 35 -3.34 6.41 16.59
C GLY A 35 -4.68 5.93 17.18
N THR A 36 -5.70 5.75 16.33
CA THR A 36 -7.00 5.20 16.74
C THR A 36 -6.88 3.73 17.15
N ILE A 37 -6.17 2.93 16.36
CA ILE A 37 -5.95 1.50 16.66
C ILE A 37 -5.16 1.35 17.96
N GLU A 38 -4.08 2.11 18.14
CA GLU A 38 -3.27 2.10 19.35
C GLU A 38 -4.10 2.44 20.61
N LYS A 39 -4.96 3.46 20.50
CA LYS A 39 -5.87 3.84 21.59
C LYS A 39 -6.82 2.70 21.97
N ASN A 40 -7.43 2.07 20.99
CA ASN A 40 -8.34 0.95 21.21
C ASN A 40 -7.63 -0.23 21.89
N VAL A 41 -6.42 -0.58 21.42
CA VAL A 41 -5.60 -1.64 22.02
C VAL A 41 -5.22 -1.33 23.47
N GLU A 42 -4.89 -0.08 23.77
CA GLU A 42 -4.57 0.37 25.14
C GLU A 42 -5.80 0.31 26.06
N GLU A 43 -6.96 0.73 25.59
CA GLU A 43 -8.21 0.67 26.35
C GLU A 43 -8.60 -0.78 26.69
N ILE A 44 -8.41 -1.70 25.75
CA ILE A 44 -8.65 -3.13 25.99
C ILE A 44 -7.62 -3.67 26.97
N PHE A 45 -6.32 -3.34 26.80
CA PHE A 45 -5.25 -3.81 27.70
C PHE A 45 -5.49 -3.46 29.17
N ARG A 46 -6.06 -2.29 29.45
CA ARG A 46 -6.41 -1.87 30.81
C ARG A 46 -7.47 -2.76 31.46
N LYS A 47 -8.34 -3.37 30.64
CA LYS A 47 -9.44 -4.25 31.09
C LYS A 47 -9.05 -5.71 31.17
N ILE A 48 -7.90 -6.10 30.61
CA ILE A 48 -7.42 -7.49 30.63
C ILE A 48 -6.97 -7.88 32.05
N PRO A 49 -7.38 -9.05 32.55
CA PRO A 49 -6.89 -9.60 33.83
C PRO A 49 -5.37 -9.73 33.84
N ASN A 50 -4.77 -9.58 35.01
CA ASN A 50 -3.30 -9.54 35.15
C ASN A 50 -2.62 -10.82 34.64
N ASP A 51 -3.22 -11.98 34.85
CA ASP A 51 -2.73 -13.29 34.40
C ASP A 51 -2.76 -13.46 32.88
N GLN A 52 -3.54 -12.65 32.16
CA GLN A 52 -3.65 -12.65 30.70
C GLN A 52 -2.91 -11.48 30.03
N LYS A 53 -2.37 -10.53 30.79
CA LYS A 53 -1.73 -9.34 30.22
C LYS A 53 -0.53 -9.65 29.34
N ASP A 54 0.31 -10.60 29.70
CA ASP A 54 1.46 -10.98 28.90
C ASP A 54 1.01 -11.58 27.56
N THR A 55 0.00 -12.42 27.58
CA THR A 55 -0.57 -13.04 26.37
C THR A 55 -1.14 -11.98 25.44
N TYR A 56 -1.96 -11.06 25.99
CA TYR A 56 -2.53 -9.97 25.19
C TYR A 56 -1.44 -9.03 24.66
N PHE A 57 -0.45 -8.71 25.48
CA PHE A 57 0.67 -7.88 25.05
C PHE A 57 1.41 -8.50 23.87
N GLN A 58 1.73 -9.77 23.95
CA GLN A 58 2.47 -10.47 22.90
C GLN A 58 1.68 -10.66 21.61
N LEU A 59 0.40 -11.03 21.71
CA LEU A 59 -0.40 -11.39 20.54
C LEU A 59 -1.09 -10.19 19.88
N VAL A 60 -1.36 -9.11 20.64
CA VAL A 60 -2.16 -7.99 20.14
C VAL A 60 -1.41 -6.66 20.30
N LYS A 61 -1.03 -6.29 21.54
CA LYS A 61 -0.52 -4.95 21.81
C LYS A 61 0.84 -4.71 21.14
N TYR A 62 1.78 -5.63 21.30
CA TYR A 62 3.12 -5.49 20.70
C TYR A 62 3.08 -5.39 19.18
N PRO A 63 2.45 -6.31 18.43
CA PRO A 63 2.43 -6.21 16.97
C PRO A 63 1.73 -4.93 16.47
N VAL A 64 0.65 -4.51 17.11
CA VAL A 64 -0.04 -3.28 16.74
C VAL A 64 0.83 -2.06 17.00
N GLN A 65 1.38 -1.90 18.21
CA GLN A 65 2.22 -0.76 18.54
C GLN A 65 3.52 -0.75 17.74
N ALA A 66 4.18 -1.90 17.55
CA ALA A 66 5.39 -1.97 16.74
C ALA A 66 5.13 -1.57 15.28
N ALA A 67 4.02 -2.00 14.69
CA ALA A 67 3.62 -1.58 13.34
C ALA A 67 3.31 -0.07 13.28
N ALA A 68 2.62 0.47 14.28
CA ALA A 68 2.33 1.89 14.38
C ALA A 68 3.62 2.72 14.48
N GLU A 69 4.55 2.35 15.37
CA GLU A 69 5.81 3.06 15.53
C GLU A 69 6.72 2.92 14.29
N MET A 70 6.72 1.78 13.59
CA MET A 70 7.41 1.67 12.31
C MET A 70 6.85 2.63 11.26
N ASN A 71 5.53 2.77 11.15
CA ASN A 71 4.90 3.75 10.27
C ASN A 71 5.25 5.18 10.71
N LYS A 72 5.17 5.51 12.01
CA LYS A 72 5.55 6.82 12.56
C LYS A 72 7.00 7.14 12.22
N LYS A 73 7.94 6.22 12.47
CA LYS A 73 9.37 6.40 12.17
C LYS A 73 9.57 6.81 10.71
N MET A 74 8.99 6.08 9.77
CA MET A 74 9.19 6.31 8.34
C MET A 74 8.47 7.57 7.85
N LEU A 75 7.21 7.76 8.24
CA LEU A 75 6.39 8.87 7.78
C LEU A 75 6.79 10.22 8.42
N PHE A 76 7.27 10.23 9.66
CA PHE A 76 7.86 11.44 10.23
C PHE A 76 9.22 11.76 9.63
N ALA A 77 10.06 10.76 9.32
CA ALA A 77 11.29 10.99 8.60
C ALA A 77 11.04 11.59 7.20
N GLN A 78 10.04 11.08 6.48
CA GLN A 78 9.61 11.66 5.21
C GLN A 78 9.18 13.12 5.38
N GLN A 79 8.33 13.44 6.34
CA GLN A 79 7.92 14.80 6.64
C GLN A 79 9.11 15.70 7.02
N ALA A 80 10.02 15.20 7.88
CA ALA A 80 11.20 15.96 8.32
C ALA A 80 12.16 16.26 7.16
N ARG A 81 12.34 15.31 6.23
CA ARG A 81 13.13 15.49 5.01
C ARG A 81 12.64 16.66 4.16
N HIS A 82 11.34 16.89 4.15
CA HIS A 82 10.67 17.99 3.47
C HIS A 82 10.45 19.24 4.35
N GLY A 83 11.03 19.27 5.57
CA GLY A 83 10.93 20.42 6.46
C GLY A 83 9.55 20.62 7.12
N LEU A 84 8.68 19.61 7.12
CA LEU A 84 7.30 19.68 7.64
C LEU A 84 7.17 19.30 9.10
N CYS A 85 8.17 18.65 9.67
CA CYS A 85 8.28 18.36 11.09
C CYS A 85 9.74 18.17 11.51
N SER A 86 9.96 18.02 12.79
CA SER A 86 11.28 17.76 13.36
C SER A 86 11.66 16.27 13.27
N TRP A 87 12.93 15.96 13.11
CA TRP A 87 13.49 14.62 13.06
C TRP A 87 13.31 13.83 14.35
N GLU A 88 13.24 14.55 15.49
CA GLU A 88 13.04 13.95 16.81
C GLU A 88 11.78 13.09 16.90
N LYS A 89 10.77 13.36 16.05
CA LYS A 89 9.56 12.52 15.98
C LYS A 89 9.86 11.13 15.43
N SER A 90 10.71 11.05 14.41
CA SER A 90 11.16 9.78 13.83
C SER A 90 12.07 9.02 14.81
N ASP A 91 12.99 9.74 15.47
CA ASP A 91 13.90 9.15 16.45
C ASP A 91 13.11 8.60 17.67
N ALA A 92 12.13 9.33 18.18
CA ALA A 92 11.28 8.88 19.27
C ALA A 92 10.48 7.63 18.93
N ALA A 93 10.01 7.51 17.68
CA ALA A 93 9.34 6.29 17.21
C ALA A 93 10.30 5.10 17.17
N PHE A 94 11.54 5.29 16.72
CA PHE A 94 12.57 4.24 16.76
C PHE A 94 12.88 3.80 18.21
N ASP A 95 13.04 4.74 19.13
CA ASP A 95 13.26 4.45 20.55
C ASP A 95 12.08 3.68 21.16
N SER A 96 10.86 4.01 20.76
CA SER A 96 9.64 3.29 21.15
C SER A 96 9.65 1.85 20.69
N ILE A 97 10.06 1.57 19.44
CA ILE A 97 10.19 0.19 18.91
C ILE A 97 11.22 -0.59 19.74
N SER A 98 12.36 0.01 20.03
CA SER A 98 13.40 -0.59 20.86
C SER A 98 12.90 -0.91 22.28
N ALA A 99 12.17 0.00 22.90
CA ALA A 99 11.59 -0.20 24.23
C ALA A 99 10.52 -1.29 24.24
N LEU A 100 9.62 -1.30 23.25
CA LEU A 100 8.60 -2.34 23.07
C LEU A 100 9.21 -3.73 22.90
N THR A 101 10.27 -3.83 22.09
CA THR A 101 10.97 -5.10 21.86
C THR A 101 11.67 -5.61 23.12
N ARG A 102 12.33 -4.72 23.85
CA ARG A 102 12.92 -5.08 25.16
C ARG A 102 11.84 -5.59 26.12
N ARG A 103 10.70 -4.89 26.20
CA ARG A 103 9.58 -5.30 27.05
C ARG A 103 8.99 -6.65 26.62
N TYR A 104 8.88 -6.92 25.32
CA TYR A 104 8.46 -8.23 24.82
C TYR A 104 9.38 -9.34 25.34
N ASN A 105 10.69 -9.14 25.23
CA ASN A 105 11.68 -10.14 25.63
C ASN A 105 11.77 -10.36 27.14
N THR A 106 11.49 -9.33 27.94
CA THR A 106 11.53 -9.44 29.41
C THR A 106 10.19 -9.88 30.00
N GLY A 107 9.07 -9.56 29.34
CA GLY A 107 7.71 -9.81 29.82
C GLY A 107 7.33 -8.95 31.02
N PHE A 108 6.09 -9.09 31.50
CA PHE A 108 5.61 -8.45 32.73
C PHE A 108 5.55 -9.45 33.89
N TYR A 109 5.01 -10.62 33.60
CA TYR A 109 4.70 -11.67 34.58
C TYR A 109 5.44 -12.96 34.30
N ASN A 110 5.90 -13.18 33.06
CA ASN A 110 6.52 -14.45 32.63
C ASN A 110 8.04 -14.52 32.89
N GLN A 111 8.61 -13.54 33.57
CA GLN A 111 10.00 -13.54 34.05
C GLN A 111 11.06 -13.88 33.00
N GLY A 112 10.89 -13.33 31.80
CA GLY A 112 11.87 -13.51 30.71
C GLY A 112 11.73 -14.82 29.93
N LYS A 113 10.59 -15.51 30.02
CA LYS A 113 10.28 -16.71 29.21
C LYS A 113 10.55 -16.50 27.70
N TRP A 114 10.33 -15.29 27.21
CA TRP A 114 10.49 -14.90 25.80
C TRP A 114 11.80 -14.16 25.52
N GLN A 115 12.80 -14.33 26.36
CA GLN A 115 14.09 -13.69 26.19
C GLN A 115 14.69 -14.01 24.82
N ARG A 116 15.15 -12.97 24.10
CA ARG A 116 15.75 -13.06 22.76
C ARG A 116 14.82 -13.56 21.65
N MET A 117 13.51 -13.55 21.85
CA MET A 117 12.54 -13.93 20.80
C MET A 117 12.41 -12.85 19.72
N MET A 118 12.44 -11.57 20.10
CA MET A 118 12.27 -10.44 19.20
C MET A 118 13.55 -9.61 19.10
N ASP A 119 13.79 -9.09 17.89
CA ASP A 119 14.87 -8.16 17.58
C ASP A 119 14.26 -6.91 16.94
N PHE A 120 14.65 -5.71 17.40
CA PHE A 120 14.19 -4.46 16.82
C PHE A 120 15.01 -4.02 15.60
N GLN A 121 16.14 -4.66 15.33
CA GLN A 121 17.02 -4.44 14.17
C GLN A 121 17.34 -5.76 13.45
N PRO A 122 16.35 -6.53 12.99
CA PRO A 122 16.58 -7.82 12.37
C PRO A 122 17.54 -7.71 11.19
N ARG A 123 18.60 -8.53 11.21
CA ARG A 123 19.63 -8.57 10.18
C ARG A 123 20.32 -7.23 9.88
N ARG A 124 20.16 -6.23 10.72
CA ARG A 124 20.66 -4.87 10.48
C ARG A 124 20.23 -4.29 9.13
N LEU A 125 18.99 -4.59 8.71
CA LEU A 125 18.46 -4.04 7.48
C LEU A 125 18.13 -2.55 7.67
N PRO A 126 18.40 -1.69 6.68
CA PRO A 126 18.21 -0.23 6.80
C PRO A 126 16.81 0.19 7.23
N VAL A 127 15.78 -0.56 6.86
CA VAL A 127 14.39 -0.30 7.26
C VAL A 127 14.18 -0.40 8.78
N PHE A 128 15.02 -1.14 9.49
CA PHE A 128 14.97 -1.30 10.95
C PHE A 128 15.96 -0.41 11.70
N GLU A 129 16.90 0.24 11.01
CA GLU A 129 17.83 1.20 11.59
C GLU A 129 17.14 2.58 11.80
N PRO A 130 17.74 3.50 12.59
CA PRO A 130 17.35 4.90 12.56
C PRO A 130 17.39 5.45 11.14
N VAL A 131 16.45 6.31 10.77
CA VAL A 131 16.44 6.87 9.41
C VAL A 131 17.54 7.91 9.29
N GLU A 132 18.38 7.78 8.27
CA GLU A 132 19.43 8.74 7.98
C GLU A 132 18.84 10.13 7.67
N ARG A 133 19.36 11.15 8.37
CA ARG A 133 18.90 12.52 8.20
C ARG A 133 19.35 13.09 6.87
N SER A 134 18.44 13.56 6.11
CA SER A 134 18.67 14.20 4.81
C SER A 134 17.62 15.29 4.56
N SER A 135 17.81 16.10 3.53
CA SER A 135 16.83 17.09 3.11
C SER A 135 16.45 16.86 1.64
N SER A 136 15.21 17.06 1.30
CA SER A 136 14.73 17.07 -0.08
C SER A 136 14.33 18.49 -0.49
N LYS A 137 14.75 18.89 -1.70
CA LYS A 137 14.28 20.12 -2.33
C LYS A 137 12.98 19.92 -3.10
N GLU A 138 12.60 18.67 -3.34
CA GLU A 138 11.36 18.34 -4.01
C GLU A 138 10.19 18.52 -3.06
N ALA A 139 9.07 19.00 -3.55
CA ALA A 139 7.84 19.04 -2.78
C ALA A 139 7.34 17.62 -2.53
N LEU A 140 6.65 17.39 -1.39
CA LEU A 140 5.89 16.17 -1.20
C LEU A 140 4.94 15.93 -2.38
N CYS A 141 4.73 14.65 -2.69
CA CYS A 141 3.76 14.26 -3.69
C CYS A 141 2.42 14.95 -3.41
N LYS A 142 1.82 15.53 -4.43
CA LYS A 142 0.44 16.02 -4.35
C LYS A 142 -0.48 14.91 -4.83
N GLU A 143 -1.65 14.80 -4.24
CA GLU A 143 -2.68 13.94 -4.81
C GLU A 143 -2.92 14.35 -6.27
N PRO A 144 -2.95 13.38 -7.20
CA PRO A 144 -3.23 13.68 -8.59
C PRO A 144 -4.62 14.32 -8.69
N GLN A 145 -4.72 15.43 -9.43
CA GLN A 145 -6.02 15.98 -9.77
C GLN A 145 -6.71 15.01 -10.72
N TYR A 146 -7.81 14.44 -10.29
CA TYR A 146 -8.60 13.51 -11.08
C TYR A 146 -10.01 14.06 -11.34
N ILE A 147 -10.58 13.68 -12.47
CA ILE A 147 -11.98 13.94 -12.83
C ILE A 147 -12.87 13.01 -12.00
N ALA A 148 -12.47 11.74 -11.89
CA ALA A 148 -13.14 10.74 -11.07
C ALA A 148 -12.13 9.73 -10.55
N CYS A 149 -12.43 9.15 -9.38
CA CYS A 149 -11.68 8.06 -8.78
C CYS A 149 -12.67 7.00 -8.27
N PHE A 150 -12.37 5.74 -8.54
CA PHE A 150 -13.18 4.60 -8.12
C PHE A 150 -12.31 3.57 -7.44
N SER A 151 -12.75 3.04 -6.32
CA SER A 151 -12.30 1.75 -5.83
C SER A 151 -13.03 0.63 -6.58
N GLY A 152 -12.45 -0.55 -6.67
CA GLY A 152 -13.07 -1.67 -7.39
C GLY A 152 -14.52 -1.93 -6.98
N ALA A 153 -14.80 -1.89 -5.67
CA ALA A 153 -16.13 -2.12 -5.12
C ALA A 153 -17.13 -0.97 -5.33
N ASP A 154 -16.71 0.19 -5.83
CA ASP A 154 -17.62 1.30 -6.15
C ASP A 154 -18.45 1.04 -7.42
N SER A 155 -18.12 -0.02 -8.15
CA SER A 155 -18.93 -0.44 -9.29
C SER A 155 -20.33 -0.87 -8.85
N LYS A 156 -21.33 -0.26 -9.45
CA LYS A 156 -22.74 -0.61 -9.24
C LYS A 156 -23.25 -1.69 -10.19
N GLN A 157 -22.43 -2.10 -11.17
CA GLN A 157 -22.79 -3.03 -12.23
C GLN A 157 -21.66 -3.99 -12.52
N GLY A 158 -21.90 -5.26 -12.34
CA GLY A 158 -20.95 -6.29 -12.68
C GLY A 158 -21.07 -7.53 -11.78
N SER A 159 -20.31 -8.55 -12.13
CA SER A 159 -20.16 -9.76 -11.33
C SER A 159 -18.73 -9.84 -10.85
N PHE A 160 -18.52 -9.62 -9.57
CA PHE A 160 -17.23 -9.64 -8.89
C PHE A 160 -17.40 -10.12 -7.46
N GLU A 161 -16.29 -10.38 -6.79
CA GLU A 161 -16.21 -10.73 -5.38
C GLU A 161 -15.43 -9.62 -4.65
N SER A 162 -15.99 -9.08 -3.58
CA SER A 162 -15.29 -8.09 -2.76
C SER A 162 -14.15 -8.74 -1.99
N CYS A 163 -12.99 -8.10 -2.00
CA CYS A 163 -11.81 -8.52 -1.23
C CYS A 163 -11.63 -7.52 -0.07
N GLU A 164 -12.39 -7.69 0.99
CA GLU A 164 -12.32 -6.84 2.18
C GLU A 164 -10.91 -6.81 2.76
N GLY A 165 -10.43 -5.62 3.11
CA GLY A 165 -9.08 -5.40 3.64
C GLY A 165 -7.96 -5.43 2.60
N LEU A 166 -8.27 -5.62 1.31
CA LEU A 166 -7.31 -5.62 0.23
C LEU A 166 -7.43 -4.36 -0.63
N GLY A 167 -6.29 -3.86 -1.10
CA GLY A 167 -6.20 -2.65 -1.91
C GLY A 167 -6.04 -1.38 -1.09
N TYR A 168 -5.97 -0.27 -1.81
CA TYR A 168 -5.61 1.03 -1.23
C TYR A 168 -6.66 1.58 -0.26
N GLU A 169 -7.95 1.44 -0.59
CA GLU A 169 -9.09 1.84 0.24
C GLU A 169 -9.79 0.61 0.87
N GLU A 170 -9.10 -0.55 0.90
CA GLU A 170 -9.63 -1.82 1.42
C GLU A 170 -10.88 -2.32 0.66
N LYS A 171 -11.03 -1.88 -0.60
CA LYS A 171 -12.19 -2.12 -1.46
C LYS A 171 -11.83 -2.72 -2.82
N ALA A 172 -10.74 -3.48 -2.89
CA ALA A 172 -10.40 -4.19 -4.11
C ALA A 172 -11.44 -5.28 -4.43
N ILE A 173 -11.55 -5.63 -5.70
CA ILE A 173 -12.45 -6.68 -6.16
C ILE A 173 -11.71 -7.74 -6.96
N LYS A 174 -12.02 -8.99 -6.70
CA LYS A 174 -11.65 -10.10 -7.56
C LYS A 174 -12.64 -10.14 -8.72
N THR A 175 -12.14 -9.90 -9.90
CA THR A 175 -12.94 -9.90 -11.12
C THR A 175 -13.17 -11.31 -11.62
N LYS A 176 -14.20 -11.50 -12.44
CA LYS A 176 -14.52 -12.81 -13.03
C LYS A 176 -14.32 -12.73 -14.53
N LYS A 177 -13.52 -13.63 -15.09
CA LYS A 177 -13.25 -13.72 -16.53
C LYS A 177 -14.53 -13.59 -17.36
N GLY A 178 -14.50 -12.69 -18.35
CA GLY A 178 -15.62 -12.44 -19.25
C GLY A 178 -16.79 -11.66 -18.64
N LYS A 179 -16.72 -11.22 -17.37
CA LYS A 179 -17.78 -10.45 -16.71
C LYS A 179 -17.39 -8.98 -16.61
N LYS A 180 -18.18 -8.13 -17.25
CA LYS A 180 -17.94 -6.69 -17.28
C LYS A 180 -18.18 -6.04 -15.92
N VAL A 181 -17.30 -5.13 -15.56
CA VAL A 181 -17.45 -4.20 -14.42
C VAL A 181 -17.54 -2.79 -15.00
N ARG A 182 -18.47 -1.94 -14.51
CA ARG A 182 -18.73 -0.64 -15.10
C ARG A 182 -18.69 0.45 -14.06
N PHE A 183 -18.17 1.60 -14.49
CA PHE A 183 -18.04 2.81 -13.67
C PHE A 183 -18.61 3.99 -14.45
N ASP A 184 -19.58 4.69 -13.87
CA ASP A 184 -20.19 5.86 -14.46
C ASP A 184 -19.58 7.13 -13.85
N PHE A 185 -19.26 8.13 -14.66
CA PHE A 185 -18.74 9.41 -14.22
C PHE A 185 -19.24 10.57 -15.09
N GLU A 186 -19.09 11.77 -14.56
CA GLU A 186 -19.40 13.00 -15.28
C GLU A 186 -18.12 13.81 -15.49
N CYS A 187 -17.97 14.42 -16.64
CA CYS A 187 -16.93 15.40 -16.90
C CYS A 187 -17.38 16.42 -17.93
N ASP A 188 -16.65 17.56 -17.96
CA ASP A 188 -16.81 18.55 -18.99
C ASP A 188 -16.23 18.04 -20.33
N ALA A 189 -16.67 18.68 -21.43
CA ALA A 189 -16.19 18.33 -22.77
C ALA A 189 -14.66 18.49 -22.88
N MET A 190 -14.00 17.45 -23.40
CA MET A 190 -12.56 17.42 -23.69
C MET A 190 -12.28 16.36 -24.76
N ASP A 191 -11.08 16.43 -25.36
CA ASP A 191 -10.73 15.52 -26.47
C ASP A 191 -10.43 14.09 -25.97
N SER A 192 -9.76 13.96 -24.85
CA SER A 192 -9.36 12.67 -24.30
C SER A 192 -9.11 12.74 -22.79
N VAL A 193 -9.14 11.58 -22.16
CA VAL A 193 -8.79 11.36 -20.75
C VAL A 193 -7.71 10.30 -20.63
N VAL A 194 -6.88 10.40 -19.60
CA VAL A 194 -5.99 9.32 -19.19
C VAL A 194 -6.74 8.47 -18.17
N VAL A 195 -6.89 7.19 -18.46
CA VAL A 195 -7.40 6.21 -17.50
C VAL A 195 -6.21 5.48 -16.89
N GLU A 196 -5.99 5.70 -15.60
CA GLU A 196 -5.01 4.96 -14.81
C GLU A 196 -5.71 3.83 -14.07
N ILE A 197 -5.29 2.61 -14.33
CA ILE A 197 -5.83 1.40 -13.71
C ILE A 197 -4.78 0.84 -12.76
N ARG A 198 -5.16 0.63 -11.52
CA ARG A 198 -4.34 0.03 -10.48
C ARG A 198 -4.86 -1.37 -10.17
N MET A 199 -4.00 -2.34 -10.40
CA MET A 199 -4.27 -3.75 -10.13
C MET A 199 -3.44 -4.22 -8.95
N ILE A 200 -3.95 -5.12 -8.13
CA ILE A 200 -3.11 -5.82 -7.16
C ILE A 200 -2.13 -6.71 -7.93
N PRO A 201 -0.83 -6.70 -7.60
CA PRO A 201 0.18 -7.49 -8.30
C PRO A 201 0.01 -8.98 -7.95
N THR A 202 -0.81 -9.65 -8.74
CA THR A 202 -1.06 -11.09 -8.66
C THR A 202 -0.27 -11.87 -9.72
N HIS A 203 -0.31 -13.19 -9.63
CA HIS A 203 0.23 -14.08 -10.66
C HIS A 203 -0.90 -14.69 -11.48
N PRO A 204 -0.66 -15.00 -12.77
CA PRO A 204 -1.62 -15.76 -13.57
C PRO A 204 -1.99 -17.09 -12.90
N LEU A 205 -3.28 -17.40 -12.83
CA LEU A 205 -3.75 -18.70 -12.35
C LEU A 205 -3.63 -19.78 -13.44
N SER A 206 -3.64 -19.35 -14.70
CA SER A 206 -3.42 -20.21 -15.88
C SER A 206 -2.72 -19.41 -16.97
N GLY A 207 -1.82 -20.05 -17.71
CA GLY A 207 -1.03 -19.38 -18.75
C GLY A 207 -0.02 -18.39 -18.18
N ASN A 208 0.32 -17.36 -18.95
CA ASN A 208 1.37 -16.39 -18.63
C ASN A 208 0.88 -14.93 -18.68
N GLN A 209 -0.42 -14.69 -18.80
CA GLN A 209 -0.99 -13.38 -19.04
C GLN A 209 -2.03 -13.03 -17.97
N LEU A 210 -2.13 -11.73 -17.66
CA LEU A 210 -3.16 -11.12 -16.85
C LEU A 210 -3.71 -9.93 -17.64
N ARG A 211 -4.66 -10.20 -18.52
CA ARG A 211 -5.18 -9.24 -19.47
C ARG A 211 -6.57 -8.79 -19.10
N PHE A 212 -6.77 -7.52 -19.19
CA PHE A 212 -8.11 -6.94 -19.20
C PHE A 212 -8.33 -6.06 -20.43
N GLN A 213 -9.57 -5.88 -20.76
CA GLN A 213 -10.00 -4.96 -21.80
C GLN A 213 -10.66 -3.75 -21.15
N ILE A 214 -10.30 -2.55 -21.62
CA ILE A 214 -10.90 -1.31 -21.18
C ILE A 214 -11.52 -0.57 -22.35
N SER A 215 -12.68 0.04 -22.14
CA SER A 215 -13.34 0.86 -23.15
C SER A 215 -14.18 1.95 -22.50
N LEU A 216 -14.31 3.09 -23.17
CA LEU A 216 -15.12 4.22 -22.76
C LEU A 216 -16.30 4.36 -23.74
N ASP A 217 -17.53 4.47 -23.22
CA ASP A 217 -18.77 4.69 -24.00
C ASP A 217 -18.96 3.71 -25.17
N LYS A 218 -18.50 2.47 -25.02
CA LYS A 218 -18.54 1.43 -26.05
C LYS A 218 -17.72 1.77 -27.33
N GLN A 219 -16.77 2.68 -27.20
CA GLN A 219 -15.83 3.01 -28.29
C GLN A 219 -14.72 1.95 -28.41
N THR A 220 -13.64 2.29 -29.08
CA THR A 220 -12.47 1.42 -29.27
C THR A 220 -12.03 0.78 -27.95
N THR A 221 -11.81 -0.52 -28.00
CA THR A 221 -11.36 -1.30 -26.85
C THR A 221 -9.86 -1.47 -26.86
N HIS A 222 -9.24 -1.32 -25.70
CA HIS A 222 -7.81 -1.54 -25.48
C HIS A 222 -7.63 -2.79 -24.62
N ILE A 223 -6.79 -3.72 -25.08
CA ILE A 223 -6.37 -4.89 -24.29
C ILE A 223 -5.04 -4.57 -23.66
N ILE A 224 -4.96 -4.73 -22.36
CA ILE A 224 -3.80 -4.40 -21.53
C ILE A 224 -3.41 -5.65 -20.76
N ASP A 225 -2.12 -6.00 -20.81
CA ASP A 225 -1.52 -7.06 -19.99
C ASP A 225 -0.71 -6.42 -18.87
N TYR A 226 -0.91 -6.87 -17.64
CA TYR A 226 -0.13 -6.41 -16.49
C TYR A 226 0.67 -7.54 -15.83
N ALA A 227 0.71 -8.72 -16.44
CA ALA A 227 1.56 -9.81 -16.00
C ALA A 227 3.04 -9.39 -16.07
N THR A 228 3.80 -9.80 -15.08
CA THR A 228 5.24 -9.60 -15.04
C THR A 228 5.96 -10.94 -15.13
N GLN A 229 7.12 -10.95 -15.80
CA GLN A 229 7.89 -12.18 -15.94
C GLN A 229 8.85 -12.36 -14.77
N GLY A 230 8.73 -13.50 -14.08
CA GLY A 230 9.61 -13.91 -13.01
C GLY A 230 9.75 -12.81 -11.94
N ARG A 231 10.98 -12.57 -11.47
CA ARG A 231 11.35 -11.50 -10.53
C ARG A 231 11.95 -10.30 -11.27
N SER A 232 11.27 -9.82 -12.30
CA SER A 232 11.69 -8.64 -13.06
C SER A 232 11.69 -7.38 -12.16
N GLU A 233 12.35 -6.31 -12.62
CA GLU A 233 12.34 -5.03 -11.91
C GLU A 233 10.91 -4.49 -11.75
N GLU A 234 10.09 -4.58 -12.80
CA GLU A 234 8.69 -4.21 -12.74
C GLU A 234 7.92 -5.01 -11.66
N TRP A 235 8.18 -6.32 -11.57
CA TRP A 235 7.57 -7.14 -10.51
C TRP A 235 7.97 -6.65 -9.12
N LYS A 236 9.26 -6.36 -8.91
CA LYS A 236 9.76 -5.84 -7.63
C LYS A 236 9.10 -4.51 -7.27
N GLU A 237 9.02 -3.57 -8.22
CA GLU A 237 8.35 -2.27 -8.02
C GLU A 237 6.86 -2.46 -7.68
N ASN A 238 6.15 -3.29 -8.44
CA ASN A 238 4.73 -3.56 -8.20
C ASN A 238 4.49 -4.15 -6.81
N VAL A 239 5.35 -5.08 -6.36
CA VAL A 239 5.26 -5.68 -5.02
C VAL A 239 5.57 -4.66 -3.92
N LEU A 240 6.60 -3.82 -4.10
CA LEU A 240 6.96 -2.79 -3.13
C LEU A 240 5.87 -1.74 -2.94
N TRP A 241 5.19 -1.36 -4.03
CA TRP A 241 4.09 -0.40 -4.01
C TRP A 241 2.73 -1.03 -3.72
N ASN A 242 2.64 -2.36 -3.73
CA ASN A 242 1.42 -3.14 -3.59
C ASN A 242 0.37 -2.83 -4.67
N TYR A 243 0.78 -2.36 -5.83
CA TYR A 243 -0.06 -2.20 -7.01
C TYR A 243 0.75 -2.22 -8.32
N ALA A 244 0.12 -2.70 -9.39
CA ALA A 244 0.58 -2.58 -10.76
C ALA A 244 -0.22 -1.49 -11.47
N ILE A 245 0.45 -0.48 -12.03
CA ILE A 245 -0.21 0.61 -12.75
C ILE A 245 -0.19 0.33 -14.25
N ARG A 246 -1.35 0.59 -14.89
CA ARG A 246 -1.45 0.70 -16.36
C ARG A 246 -2.20 1.97 -16.71
N ARG A 247 -1.76 2.64 -17.76
CA ARG A 247 -2.37 3.88 -18.25
C ARG A 247 -2.73 3.73 -19.71
N VAL A 248 -3.88 4.27 -20.06
CA VAL A 248 -4.35 4.36 -21.44
C VAL A 248 -5.01 5.69 -21.69
N VAL A 249 -4.77 6.28 -22.84
CA VAL A 249 -5.45 7.49 -23.29
C VAL A 249 -6.68 7.07 -24.09
N LEU A 250 -7.85 7.52 -23.66
CA LEU A 250 -9.10 7.21 -24.33
C LEU A 250 -9.74 8.50 -24.83
N PRO A 251 -10.18 8.54 -26.10
CA PRO A 251 -10.96 9.66 -26.59
C PRO A 251 -12.29 9.73 -25.83
N ILE A 252 -12.72 10.95 -25.52
CA ILE A 252 -13.96 11.22 -24.83
C ILE A 252 -14.78 12.20 -25.66
N GLY A 253 -16.04 11.96 -25.81
CA GLY A 253 -16.89 12.86 -26.59
C GLY A 253 -17.45 14.02 -25.76
N ASN A 254 -18.27 14.88 -26.41
CA ASN A 254 -18.86 16.06 -25.77
C ASN A 254 -20.05 15.75 -24.85
N LYS A 255 -20.27 14.50 -24.50
CA LYS A 255 -21.32 14.11 -23.53
C LYS A 255 -20.89 14.53 -22.13
N LYS A 256 -21.86 14.75 -21.27
CA LYS A 256 -21.60 15.05 -19.86
C LYS A 256 -21.44 13.77 -19.02
N ARG A 257 -22.07 12.67 -19.42
CA ARG A 257 -22.03 11.38 -18.71
C ARG A 257 -21.34 10.34 -19.55
N HIS A 258 -20.44 9.62 -18.90
CA HIS A 258 -19.59 8.61 -19.50
C HIS A 258 -19.63 7.32 -18.72
N GLN A 259 -19.43 6.19 -19.40
CA GLN A 259 -19.35 4.88 -18.78
C GLN A 259 -18.04 4.20 -19.18
N LEU A 260 -17.18 3.95 -18.20
CA LEU A 260 -16.00 3.12 -18.35
C LEU A 260 -16.38 1.66 -18.13
N THR A 261 -15.94 0.80 -19.04
CA THR A 261 -16.14 -0.67 -18.94
C THR A 261 -14.79 -1.35 -18.80
N PHE A 262 -14.63 -2.11 -17.73
CA PHE A 262 -13.51 -3.03 -17.48
C PHE A 262 -14.00 -4.46 -17.72
N LEU A 263 -13.28 -5.24 -18.53
CA LEU A 263 -13.61 -6.63 -18.85
C LEU A 263 -12.36 -7.50 -18.62
N PRO A 264 -12.30 -8.31 -17.56
CA PRO A 264 -11.21 -9.26 -17.34
C PRO A 264 -11.23 -10.35 -18.41
N LEU A 265 -10.07 -10.62 -18.99
CA LEU A 265 -9.87 -11.64 -20.00
C LEU A 265 -9.23 -12.92 -19.46
N ASP A 266 -8.57 -12.81 -18.32
CA ASP A 266 -7.91 -13.92 -17.66
C ASP A 266 -8.45 -14.10 -16.22
N GLU A 267 -8.07 -15.17 -15.54
CA GLU A 267 -8.45 -15.41 -14.15
C GLU A 267 -7.34 -14.96 -13.19
N GLY A 268 -7.72 -14.56 -12.00
CA GLY A 268 -6.77 -14.10 -10.96
C GLY A 268 -6.55 -12.60 -10.95
N GLU A 269 -7.26 -11.85 -11.76
CA GLU A 269 -7.18 -10.39 -11.78
C GLU A 269 -7.93 -9.79 -10.59
N ILE A 270 -7.25 -8.86 -9.89
CA ILE A 270 -7.82 -8.11 -8.78
C ILE A 270 -7.68 -6.63 -9.08
N LEU A 271 -8.82 -5.98 -9.30
CA LEU A 271 -8.89 -4.55 -9.55
C LEU A 271 -8.95 -3.80 -8.22
N ASP A 272 -8.02 -2.89 -8.01
CA ASP A 272 -7.96 -2.03 -6.83
C ASP A 272 -8.65 -0.69 -7.09
N GLN A 273 -8.09 0.12 -8.00
CA GLN A 273 -8.60 1.47 -8.25
C GLN A 273 -8.55 1.83 -9.74
N ILE A 274 -9.42 2.78 -10.12
CA ILE A 274 -9.39 3.44 -11.42
C ILE A 274 -9.43 4.95 -11.20
N TYR A 275 -8.50 5.66 -11.83
CA TYR A 275 -8.48 7.14 -11.87
C TYR A 275 -8.74 7.61 -13.29
N ILE A 276 -9.61 8.60 -13.42
CA ILE A 276 -9.85 9.35 -14.66
C ILE A 276 -9.14 10.69 -14.51
N LEU A 277 -8.11 10.91 -15.28
CA LEU A 277 -7.25 12.08 -15.22
C LEU A 277 -7.42 12.93 -16.49
N LYS A 278 -7.17 14.23 -16.39
CA LYS A 278 -7.02 15.06 -17.60
C LYS A 278 -5.80 14.62 -18.39
N ASN A 279 -5.96 14.55 -19.71
CA ASN A 279 -4.85 14.29 -20.62
C ASN A 279 -4.02 15.55 -20.83
#